data_8eb7be9925bf81c4502ae6d31dd99cb1
#
_entry.id   8eb7be9925bf81c4502ae6d31dd99cb1
#
_cell.length_a   1.000
_cell.length_b   1.000
_cell.length_c   1.000
_cell.angle_alpha   90.00
_cell.angle_beta   90.00
_cell.angle_gamma   90.00
#
_symmetry.space_group_name_H-M   'P 1'
#
loop_
_entity.id
_entity.type
_entity.pdbx_description
1 polymer ?
#
loop_
_entity_poly.entity_id
_entity_poly.type
_entity_poly.pdbx_seq_one_letter_code
_entity_poly.pdbx_strand_id
1 'polypeptide(L)'
;RGAVDLETPRVAFELRAAGSPYPWPRVFTLTGAALDARAATEPLERWLASFDDGGERRCGLGRATDARGATHRVAVVADVLADLAPLPVRTRTGAWLRLEAELLVPAAGAKVLLLGPRGRPRPVPTSLSDGRARATFALAEPGPWLVQLLADTQSGPRPVSEAIVHAD
;
A
#
# COMPACT_ATOMS: atom_id res chain seq x y z
N ARG A 1 -7.47 24.86 -15.28
CA ARG A 1 -8.29 23.68 -14.89
C ARG A 1 -7.36 22.76 -14.13
N GLY A 2 -7.22 23.05 -12.82
CA GLY A 2 -6.26 22.36 -11.99
C GLY A 2 -6.80 21.00 -11.57
N ALA A 3 -6.06 19.93 -11.86
CA ALA A 3 -6.17 18.71 -11.08
C ALA A 3 -5.88 19.10 -9.63
N VAL A 4 -6.77 18.77 -8.70
CA VAL A 4 -6.42 18.77 -7.29
C VAL A 4 -5.44 17.62 -7.15
N ASP A 5 -4.17 17.96 -7.06
CA ASP A 5 -3.11 16.99 -6.76
C ASP A 5 -3.33 16.57 -5.30
N LEU A 6 -4.09 15.48 -5.14
CA LEU A 6 -4.10 14.78 -3.86
C LEU A 6 -2.68 14.24 -3.70
N GLU A 7 -1.91 14.87 -2.84
CA GLU A 7 -0.53 14.47 -2.58
C GLU A 7 -0.48 12.95 -2.36
N THR A 8 0.17 12.24 -3.26
CA THR A 8 0.30 10.77 -3.22
C THR A 8 0.70 10.25 -1.82
N PRO A 9 1.58 10.93 -1.05
CA PRO A 9 1.91 10.54 0.32
C PRO A 9 0.71 10.54 1.27
N ARG A 10 -0.20 11.49 1.13
CA ARG A 10 -1.41 11.56 1.97
C ARG A 10 -2.36 10.42 1.65
N VAL A 11 -2.58 10.15 0.37
CA VAL A 11 -3.43 9.02 -0.06
C VAL A 11 -2.82 7.70 0.39
N ALA A 12 -1.50 7.51 0.27
CA ALA A 12 -0.81 6.32 0.76
C ALA A 12 -0.97 6.15 2.27
N PHE A 13 -0.91 7.24 3.03
CA PHE A 13 -1.14 7.22 4.48
C PHE A 13 -2.57 6.79 4.82
N GLU A 14 -3.58 7.37 4.18
CA GLU A 14 -5.00 7.06 4.42
C GLU A 14 -5.34 5.61 4.01
N LEU A 15 -4.80 5.14 2.88
CA LEU A 15 -4.97 3.74 2.46
C LEU A 15 -4.35 2.77 3.47
N ARG A 16 -3.16 3.08 3.96
CA ARG A 16 -2.49 2.28 4.98
C ARG A 16 -3.28 2.26 6.29
N ALA A 17 -3.80 3.42 6.71
CA ALA A 17 -4.67 3.52 7.89
C ALA A 17 -5.98 2.74 7.72
N ALA A 18 -6.48 2.61 6.48
CA ALA A 18 -7.62 1.79 6.13
C ALA A 18 -7.28 0.29 5.96
N GLY A 19 -6.03 -0.12 6.19
CA GLY A 19 -5.59 -1.52 6.12
C GLY A 19 -5.15 -1.98 4.73
N SER A 20 -4.94 -1.06 3.76
CA SER A 20 -4.38 -1.44 2.46
C SER A 20 -2.92 -1.88 2.62
N PRO A 21 -2.54 -3.07 2.13
CA PRO A 21 -1.16 -3.55 2.23
C PRO A 21 -0.26 -3.04 1.09
N TYR A 22 -0.77 -2.24 0.17
CA TYR A 22 -0.07 -1.86 -1.06
C TYR A 22 0.69 -0.55 -0.88
N PRO A 23 2.05 -0.56 -0.97
CA PRO A 23 2.88 0.60 -0.62
C PRO A 23 2.92 1.71 -1.67
N TRP A 24 2.51 1.43 -2.92
CA TRP A 24 2.70 2.33 -4.06
C TRP A 24 1.40 2.69 -4.78
N PRO A 25 0.46 3.41 -4.13
CA PRO A 25 -0.75 3.86 -4.82
C PRO A 25 -0.43 4.96 -5.83
N ARG A 26 -1.08 4.90 -6.99
CA ARG A 26 -1.15 5.98 -7.98
C ARG A 26 -2.54 6.56 -7.93
N VAL A 27 -2.64 7.88 -8.03
CA VAL A 27 -3.90 8.59 -7.88
C VAL A 27 -4.18 9.39 -9.14
N PHE A 28 -5.40 9.26 -9.63
CA PHE A 28 -5.93 10.08 -10.71
C PHE A 28 -7.14 10.85 -10.19
N THR A 29 -7.18 12.15 -10.43
CA THR A 29 -8.28 13.00 -9.98
C THR A 29 -8.81 13.85 -11.14
N LEU A 30 -10.13 13.86 -11.29
CA LEU A 30 -10.84 14.78 -12.17
C LEU A 30 -11.80 15.63 -11.36
N THR A 31 -11.83 16.93 -11.67
CA THR A 31 -12.72 17.90 -11.01
C THR A 31 -13.49 18.70 -12.04
N GLY A 32 -14.79 18.87 -11.85
CA GLY A 32 -15.63 19.68 -12.72
C GLY A 32 -17.02 19.92 -12.14
N ALA A 33 -17.66 21.01 -12.54
CA ALA A 33 -19.01 21.38 -12.09
C ALA A 33 -20.10 20.37 -12.55
N ALA A 34 -19.91 19.73 -13.70
CA ALA A 34 -20.86 18.77 -14.28
C ALA A 34 -20.11 17.54 -14.84
N LEU A 35 -19.28 16.92 -14.01
CA LEU A 35 -18.46 15.78 -14.41
C LEU A 35 -19.33 14.52 -14.42
N ASP A 36 -19.90 14.17 -15.57
CA ASP A 36 -20.58 12.90 -15.74
C ASP A 36 -19.60 11.71 -15.87
N ALA A 37 -20.12 10.49 -15.90
CA ALA A 37 -19.29 9.30 -16.01
C ALA A 37 -18.56 9.25 -17.36
N ARG A 38 -19.22 9.66 -18.45
CA ARG A 38 -18.69 9.60 -19.81
C ARG A 38 -17.52 10.56 -20.00
N ALA A 39 -17.64 11.80 -19.49
CA ALA A 39 -16.57 12.79 -19.55
C ALA A 39 -15.30 12.37 -18.75
N ALA A 40 -15.47 11.48 -17.79
CA ALA A 40 -14.35 10.96 -16.98
C ALA A 40 -13.66 9.74 -17.63
N THR A 41 -14.34 9.01 -18.51
CA THR A 41 -13.87 7.72 -19.05
C THR A 41 -12.60 7.87 -19.88
N GLU A 42 -12.61 8.71 -20.90
CA GLU A 42 -11.46 8.86 -21.80
C GLU A 42 -10.17 9.34 -21.10
N PRO A 43 -10.19 10.36 -20.22
CA PRO A 43 -9.01 10.73 -19.46
C PRO A 43 -8.50 9.62 -18.51
N LEU A 44 -9.42 8.85 -17.91
CA LEU A 44 -9.08 7.74 -17.05
C LEU A 44 -8.43 6.59 -17.83
N GLU A 45 -9.01 6.22 -18.97
CA GLU A 45 -8.46 5.17 -19.86
C GLU A 45 -7.06 5.53 -20.35
N ARG A 46 -6.84 6.77 -20.76
CA ARG A 46 -5.53 7.27 -21.19
C ARG A 46 -4.51 7.20 -20.03
N TRP A 47 -4.93 7.55 -18.84
CA TRP A 47 -4.07 7.45 -17.66
C TRP A 47 -3.75 5.98 -17.33
N LEU A 48 -4.72 5.07 -17.39
CA LEU A 48 -4.51 3.64 -17.18
C LEU A 48 -3.61 3.03 -18.26
N ALA A 49 -3.74 3.44 -19.50
CA ALA A 49 -2.90 2.99 -20.61
C ALA A 49 -1.43 3.46 -20.50
N SER A 50 -1.13 4.41 -19.61
CA SER A 50 0.25 4.83 -19.33
C SER A 50 1.01 3.89 -18.38
N PHE A 51 0.36 2.86 -17.85
CA PHE A 51 1.00 1.89 -16.98
C PHE A 51 1.57 0.73 -17.79
N ASP A 52 2.74 0.24 -17.36
CA ASP A 52 3.31 -0.98 -17.93
C ASP A 52 2.38 -2.17 -17.69
N ASP A 53 2.27 -3.07 -18.66
CA ASP A 53 1.34 -4.21 -18.64
C ASP A 53 1.75 -5.35 -17.65
N GLY A 54 2.64 -5.06 -16.73
CA GLY A 54 3.21 -6.06 -15.82
C GLY A 54 2.51 -6.15 -14.46
N GLY A 55 1.83 -7.28 -14.20
CA GLY A 55 1.44 -7.68 -12.86
C GLY A 55 -0.02 -7.38 -12.49
N GLU A 56 -0.41 -7.91 -11.34
CA GLU A 56 -1.74 -7.73 -10.77
C GLU A 56 -1.88 -6.32 -10.19
N ARG A 57 -3.06 -5.74 -10.32
CA ARG A 57 -3.41 -4.41 -9.77
C ARG A 57 -4.73 -4.44 -9.03
N ARG A 58 -4.81 -3.65 -7.99
CA ARG A 58 -6.07 -3.33 -7.31
C ARG A 58 -6.43 -1.89 -7.62
N CYS A 59 -7.70 -1.64 -7.88
CA CYS A 59 -8.20 -0.30 -8.11
C CYS A 59 -9.42 0.00 -7.24
N GLY A 60 -9.54 1.29 -6.90
CA GLY A 60 -10.70 1.84 -6.22
C GLY A 60 -11.14 3.11 -6.92
N LEU A 61 -12.45 3.33 -6.99
CA LEU A 61 -13.06 4.52 -7.55
C LEU A 61 -13.86 5.25 -6.47
N GLY A 62 -13.69 6.57 -6.41
CA GLY A 62 -14.41 7.43 -5.48
C GLY A 62 -15.06 8.62 -6.19
N ARG A 63 -16.13 9.13 -5.59
CA ARG A 63 -16.77 10.38 -5.99
C ARG A 63 -17.11 11.19 -4.75
N ALA A 64 -16.84 12.49 -4.81
CA ALA A 64 -17.25 13.45 -3.79
C ALA A 64 -17.72 14.74 -4.45
N THR A 65 -18.55 15.51 -3.75
CA THR A 65 -18.92 16.87 -4.16
C THR A 65 -18.49 17.82 -3.05
N ASP A 66 -17.77 18.87 -3.40
CA ASP A 66 -17.33 19.85 -2.42
C ASP A 66 -18.45 20.87 -2.05
N ALA A 67 -18.17 21.73 -1.09
CA ALA A 67 -19.11 22.74 -0.63
C ALA A 67 -19.46 23.81 -1.71
N ARG A 68 -18.71 23.86 -2.79
CA ARG A 68 -18.94 24.75 -3.93
C ARG A 68 -19.72 24.08 -5.07
N GLY A 69 -20.14 22.81 -4.87
CA GLY A 69 -20.87 22.03 -5.84
C GLY A 69 -20.02 21.39 -6.94
N ALA A 70 -18.68 21.49 -6.86
CA ALA A 70 -17.81 20.82 -7.80
C ALA A 70 -17.73 19.32 -7.49
N THR A 71 -17.87 18.48 -8.52
CA THR A 71 -17.72 17.02 -8.39
C THR A 71 -16.27 16.64 -8.62
N HIS A 72 -15.76 15.83 -7.70
CA HIS A 72 -14.44 15.21 -7.75
C HIS A 72 -14.63 13.71 -8.01
N ARG A 73 -13.94 13.17 -9.00
CA ARG A 73 -13.82 11.74 -9.26
C ARG A 73 -12.37 11.34 -9.05
N VAL A 74 -12.16 10.31 -8.26
CA VAL A 74 -10.82 9.83 -7.92
C VAL A 74 -10.72 8.37 -8.30
N ALA A 75 -9.65 8.00 -8.99
CA ALA A 75 -9.23 6.62 -9.16
C ALA A 75 -7.92 6.41 -8.43
N VAL A 76 -7.84 5.32 -7.69
CA VAL A 76 -6.59 4.87 -7.04
C VAL A 76 -6.25 3.51 -7.62
N VAL A 77 -5.02 3.33 -8.05
CA VAL A 77 -4.49 2.06 -8.54
C VAL A 77 -3.23 1.72 -7.79
N ALA A 78 -3.12 0.51 -7.30
CA ALA A 78 -1.93 -0.01 -6.64
C ALA A 78 -1.47 -1.32 -7.28
N ASP A 79 -0.16 -1.48 -7.47
CA ASP A 79 0.44 -2.73 -7.91
C ASP A 79 0.40 -3.73 -6.76
N VAL A 80 -0.04 -4.96 -7.03
CA VAL A 80 -0.03 -6.07 -6.07
C VAL A 80 1.28 -6.84 -6.26
N LEU A 81 2.27 -6.55 -5.44
CA LEU A 81 3.60 -7.15 -5.54
C LEU A 81 3.79 -8.33 -4.58
N ALA A 82 2.91 -8.45 -3.60
CA ALA A 82 2.83 -9.57 -2.69
C ALA A 82 1.41 -9.73 -2.18
N ASP A 83 1.00 -10.97 -1.91
CA ASP A 83 -0.21 -11.30 -1.19
C ASP A 83 0.15 -11.56 0.27
N LEU A 84 -0.21 -10.61 1.13
CA LEU A 84 0.09 -10.65 2.57
C LEU A 84 -1.07 -11.31 3.32
N ALA A 85 -0.78 -12.40 4.02
CA ALA A 85 -1.75 -12.97 4.96
C ALA A 85 -2.12 -11.93 6.04
N PRO A 86 -3.40 -11.85 6.44
CA PRO A 86 -3.87 -10.83 7.37
C PRO A 86 -3.06 -10.81 8.67
N LEU A 87 -2.52 -9.65 9.01
CA LEU A 87 -1.95 -9.39 10.33
C LEU A 87 -3.02 -8.79 11.24
N PRO A 88 -2.98 -9.06 12.55
CA PRO A 88 -3.91 -8.45 13.48
C PRO A 88 -3.71 -6.93 13.52
N VAL A 89 -4.79 -6.16 13.51
CA VAL A 89 -4.73 -4.69 13.66
C VAL A 89 -4.22 -4.29 15.05
N ARG A 90 -4.50 -5.13 16.07
CA ARG A 90 -4.05 -4.93 17.47
C ARG A 90 -3.47 -6.21 18.03
N THR A 91 -2.47 -6.04 18.89
CA THR A 91 -1.82 -7.15 19.61
C THR A 91 -1.30 -6.68 20.96
N ARG A 92 -1.00 -7.60 21.87
CA ARG A 92 -0.31 -7.27 23.13
C ARG A 92 1.17 -7.04 22.87
N THR A 93 1.75 -6.06 23.56
CA THR A 93 3.19 -5.84 23.57
C THR A 93 3.91 -7.13 23.96
N GLY A 94 4.93 -7.50 23.20
CA GLY A 94 5.70 -8.73 23.42
C GLY A 94 5.06 -10.00 22.86
N ALA A 95 3.80 -9.97 22.41
CA ALA A 95 3.19 -11.13 21.78
C ALA A 95 3.85 -11.44 20.42
N TRP A 96 4.06 -12.73 20.17
CA TRP A 96 4.62 -13.19 18.90
C TRP A 96 3.62 -13.09 17.78
N LEU A 97 4.05 -12.48 16.69
CA LEU A 97 3.31 -12.37 15.42
C LEU A 97 4.05 -13.16 14.35
N ARG A 98 3.29 -13.72 13.42
CA ARG A 98 3.80 -14.40 12.24
C ARG A 98 3.36 -13.64 11.00
N LEU A 99 4.31 -13.25 10.18
CA LEU A 99 4.08 -12.72 8.84
C LEU A 99 4.26 -13.87 7.85
N GLU A 100 3.30 -14.01 6.96
CA GLU A 100 3.37 -14.85 5.78
C GLU A 100 2.92 -14.06 4.57
N ALA A 101 3.67 -14.12 3.48
CA ALA A 101 3.32 -13.46 2.23
C ALA A 101 3.79 -14.30 1.04
N GLU A 102 3.01 -14.31 -0.01
CA GLU A 102 3.41 -14.82 -1.32
C GLU A 102 3.88 -13.64 -2.18
N LEU A 103 5.11 -13.71 -2.70
CA LEU A 103 5.65 -12.71 -3.60
C LEU A 103 5.11 -12.95 -5.01
N LEU A 104 4.50 -11.93 -5.61
CA LEU A 104 3.98 -11.96 -6.98
C LEU A 104 4.98 -11.37 -7.98
N VAL A 105 6.18 -11.07 -7.50
CA VAL A 105 7.31 -10.59 -8.30
C VAL A 105 8.53 -11.47 -8.06
N PRO A 106 9.39 -11.68 -9.08
CA PRO A 106 10.65 -12.39 -8.90
C PRO A 106 11.55 -11.66 -7.89
N ALA A 107 12.05 -12.39 -6.90
CA ALA A 107 12.94 -11.85 -5.88
C ALA A 107 14.01 -12.88 -5.48
N ALA A 108 15.23 -12.41 -5.28
CA ALA A 108 16.34 -13.23 -4.78
C ALA A 108 16.32 -13.39 -3.26
N GLY A 109 15.63 -12.50 -2.55
CA GLY A 109 15.51 -12.49 -1.10
C GLY A 109 14.33 -11.65 -0.64
N ALA A 110 14.03 -11.78 0.66
CA ALA A 110 13.01 -10.95 1.31
C ALA A 110 13.48 -10.53 2.71
N LYS A 111 13.00 -9.38 3.17
CA LYS A 111 13.30 -8.83 4.48
C LYS A 111 12.09 -8.14 5.08
N VAL A 112 11.78 -8.45 6.31
CA VAL A 112 10.79 -7.69 7.09
C VAL A 112 11.50 -6.60 7.87
N LEU A 113 11.00 -5.37 7.79
CA LEU A 113 11.40 -4.24 8.62
C LEU A 113 10.26 -3.86 9.56
N LEU A 114 10.60 -3.61 10.82
CA LEU A 114 9.68 -3.08 11.83
C LEU A 114 10.09 -1.65 12.15
N LEU A 115 9.19 -0.70 11.94
CA LEU A 115 9.34 0.67 12.39
C LEU A 115 8.34 0.92 13.52
N GLY A 116 8.87 1.05 14.74
CA GLY A 116 8.09 1.31 15.94
C GLY A 116 7.75 2.79 16.12
N PRO A 117 7.02 3.13 17.18
CA PRO A 117 6.68 4.51 17.51
C PRO A 117 7.92 5.37 17.77
N ARG A 118 9.03 4.74 18.12
CA ARG A 118 10.33 5.38 18.34
C ARG A 118 11.47 4.57 17.75
N GLY A 119 12.56 5.26 17.38
CA GLY A 119 13.78 4.62 16.93
C GLY A 119 13.92 4.44 15.42
N ARG A 120 14.82 3.56 15.04
CA ARG A 120 15.14 3.24 13.64
C ARG A 120 14.45 1.97 13.18
N PRO A 121 14.21 1.79 11.88
CA PRO A 121 13.72 0.54 11.35
C PRO A 121 14.61 -0.65 11.80
N ARG A 122 13.99 -1.70 12.30
CA ARG A 122 14.66 -2.91 12.77
C ARG A 122 14.38 -4.07 11.82
N PRO A 123 15.42 -4.69 11.24
CA PRO A 123 15.24 -5.87 10.42
C PRO A 123 14.84 -7.07 11.28
N VAL A 124 14.03 -7.96 10.70
CA VAL A 124 13.63 -9.23 11.29
C VAL A 124 14.16 -10.36 10.41
N PRO A 125 14.72 -11.44 10.99
CA PRO A 125 15.07 -12.64 10.25
C PRO A 125 13.86 -13.12 9.43
N THR A 126 14.04 -13.20 8.11
CA THR A 126 12.99 -13.54 7.16
C THR A 126 13.49 -14.66 6.27
N SER A 127 12.72 -15.72 6.11
CA SER A 127 12.99 -16.78 5.15
C SER A 127 12.18 -16.53 3.88
N LEU A 128 12.78 -16.81 2.72
CA LEU A 128 12.10 -16.88 1.43
C LEU A 128 12.32 -18.28 0.83
N SER A 129 11.22 -18.98 0.56
CA SER A 129 11.24 -20.28 -0.12
C SER A 129 10.03 -20.38 -1.01
N ASP A 130 10.24 -20.79 -2.26
CA ASP A 130 9.17 -21.00 -3.27
C ASP A 130 8.24 -19.78 -3.40
N GLY A 131 8.84 -18.56 -3.43
CA GLY A 131 8.10 -17.31 -3.52
C GLY A 131 7.38 -16.90 -2.23
N ARG A 132 7.50 -17.67 -1.14
CA ARG A 132 6.84 -17.38 0.13
C ARG A 132 7.81 -16.82 1.16
N ALA A 133 7.55 -15.61 1.60
CA ALA A 133 8.26 -14.95 2.68
C ALA A 133 7.60 -15.28 4.03
N ARG A 134 8.42 -15.62 5.03
CA ARG A 134 7.98 -15.87 6.40
C ARG A 134 8.89 -15.19 7.40
N ALA A 135 8.28 -14.58 8.41
CA ALA A 135 8.99 -13.99 9.53
C ALA A 135 8.18 -14.15 10.82
N THR A 136 8.86 -14.23 11.93
CA THR A 136 8.25 -14.25 13.27
C THR A 136 8.90 -13.17 14.10
N PHE A 137 8.11 -12.34 14.76
CA PHE A 137 8.59 -11.19 15.54
C PHE A 137 7.64 -10.83 16.66
N ALA A 138 8.13 -10.02 17.60
CA ALA A 138 7.32 -9.40 18.63
C ALA A 138 7.52 -7.89 18.60
N LEU A 139 6.46 -7.14 18.94
CA LEU A 139 6.47 -5.69 19.03
C LEU A 139 6.83 -5.32 20.48
N ALA A 140 7.99 -4.66 20.64
CA ALA A 140 8.61 -4.49 21.96
C ALA A 140 8.04 -3.34 22.79
N GLU A 141 7.34 -2.40 22.16
CA GLU A 141 6.82 -1.18 22.81
C GLU A 141 5.34 -0.98 22.42
N PRO A 142 4.53 -0.39 23.31
CA PRO A 142 3.17 -0.02 22.96
C PRO A 142 3.14 1.12 21.91
N GLY A 143 2.12 1.09 21.06
CA GLY A 143 1.89 2.09 20.01
C GLY A 143 1.80 1.49 18.61
N PRO A 144 1.71 2.37 17.58
CA PRO A 144 1.62 1.95 16.18
C PRO A 144 2.98 1.47 15.64
N TRP A 145 2.96 0.35 14.97
CA TRP A 145 4.12 -0.23 14.29
C TRP A 145 3.82 -0.38 12.80
N LEU A 146 4.72 0.12 11.96
CA LEU A 146 4.73 -0.21 10.55
C LEU A 146 5.53 -1.50 10.35
N VAL A 147 4.88 -2.52 9.83
CA VAL A 147 5.47 -3.78 9.38
C VAL A 147 5.61 -3.69 7.87
N GLN A 148 6.82 -3.70 7.35
CA GLN A 148 7.09 -3.56 5.91
C GLN A 148 7.83 -4.79 5.41
N LEU A 149 7.31 -5.41 4.36
CA LEU A 149 7.98 -6.49 3.63
C LEU A 149 8.70 -5.89 2.41
N LEU A 150 10.00 -6.11 2.34
CA LEU A 150 10.82 -5.79 1.17
C LEU A 150 11.15 -7.06 0.42
N ALA A 151 11.20 -6.96 -0.91
CA ALA A 151 11.74 -8.00 -1.79
C ALA A 151 13.00 -7.48 -2.47
N ASP A 152 14.03 -8.33 -2.54
CA ASP A 152 15.27 -8.04 -3.27
C ASP A 152 15.04 -8.38 -4.75
N THR A 153 14.55 -7.40 -5.53
CA THR A 153 14.27 -7.53 -6.95
C THR A 153 15.51 -7.22 -7.78
N GLN A 154 15.43 -7.46 -9.10
CA GLN A 154 16.51 -7.09 -10.03
C GLN A 154 16.85 -5.58 -10.00
N SER A 155 15.87 -4.74 -9.65
CA SER A 155 16.05 -3.29 -9.51
C SER A 155 16.52 -2.86 -8.12
N GLY A 156 16.81 -3.82 -7.23
CA GLY A 156 17.20 -3.60 -5.85
C GLY A 156 16.07 -3.86 -4.84
N PRO A 157 16.33 -3.60 -3.55
CA PRO A 157 15.33 -3.78 -2.50
C PRO A 157 14.11 -2.88 -2.72
N ARG A 158 12.92 -3.47 -2.75
CA ARG A 158 11.66 -2.74 -2.97
C ARG A 158 10.62 -3.15 -1.94
N PRO A 159 9.92 -2.20 -1.28
CA PRO A 159 8.73 -2.50 -0.51
C PRO A 159 7.65 -3.14 -1.38
N VAL A 160 7.14 -4.30 -0.96
CA VAL A 160 6.12 -5.06 -1.70
C VAL A 160 4.82 -5.18 -0.92
N SER A 161 4.87 -5.03 0.40
CA SER A 161 3.69 -4.99 1.24
C SER A 161 3.95 -4.25 2.55
N GLU A 162 2.90 -3.67 3.13
CA GLU A 162 2.95 -2.94 4.40
C GLU A 162 1.70 -3.21 5.25
N ALA A 163 1.86 -3.17 6.56
CA ALA A 163 0.74 -3.22 7.49
C ALA A 163 1.01 -2.36 8.72
N ILE A 164 -0.05 -1.77 9.31
CA ILE A 164 0.04 -1.13 10.63
C ILE A 164 -0.55 -2.08 11.67
N VAL A 165 0.23 -2.33 12.72
CA VAL A 165 -0.19 -3.12 13.88
C VAL A 165 -0.03 -2.27 15.14
N HIS A 166 -1.07 -2.18 15.95
CA HIS A 166 -1.02 -1.47 17.23
C HIS A 166 -0.70 -2.47 18.36
N ALA A 167 0.39 -2.22 19.08
CA ALA A 167 0.70 -2.95 20.31
C ALA A 167 0.12 -2.20 21.52
N ASP A 168 -0.53 -2.92 22.44
CA ASP A 168 -1.15 -2.39 23.66
C ASP A 168 -0.46 -2.95 24.90
#